data_6e311bcae5ed805a6607c49a15fa1f5a
#
_entry.id   6e311bcae5ed805a6607c49a15fa1f5a
#
_cell.length_a   1.000
_cell.length_b   1.000
_cell.length_c   1.000
_cell.angle_alpha   90.00
_cell.angle_beta   90.00
_cell.angle_gamma   90.00
#
_symmetry.space_group_name_H-M   'P 1'
#
loop_
_entity.id
_entity.type
_entity.pdbx_description
1 polymer ?
#
loop_
_entity_poly.entity_id
_entity_poly.type
_entity_poly.pdbx_seq_one_letter_code
_entity_poly.pdbx_strand_id
1 'polypeptide(L)'
;MQYCFHHIPKTAGSSLQLRLAHREYIGQLPKGSTLVVYPLYGDRRYYRVSEDPAFNPKEPIKQAFLRTYEKQSTGDASIVCGHYTNSEQPGKHYTWLRHPLHRDISHFNYDSNYGHELDKDFATHLSLMSGNFI
;
A
#
# COMPACT_ATOMS: atom_id res chain seq x y z
N MET A 1 14.54 -13.72 -8.42
CA MET A 1 13.91 -13.90 -7.11
C MET A 1 12.90 -12.81 -6.90
N GLN A 2 11.76 -13.13 -6.32
CA GLN A 2 10.72 -12.16 -6.02
C GLN A 2 10.78 -11.73 -4.56
N TYR A 3 10.48 -10.46 -4.32
CA TYR A 3 10.35 -9.89 -2.98
C TYR A 3 8.90 -9.46 -2.78
N CYS A 4 8.30 -9.86 -1.68
CA CYS A 4 6.93 -9.53 -1.37
C CYS A 4 6.88 -8.69 -0.09
N PHE A 5 6.39 -7.46 -0.19
CA PHE A 5 6.22 -6.59 0.97
C PHE A 5 4.74 -6.49 1.33
N HIS A 6 4.41 -7.03 2.51
CA HIS A 6 3.05 -7.00 3.03
C HIS A 6 2.79 -5.67 3.72
N HIS A 7 1.95 -4.86 3.14
CA HIS A 7 1.61 -3.54 3.68
C HIS A 7 0.48 -3.64 4.70
N ILE A 8 0.86 -3.68 5.96
CA ILE A 8 -0.11 -3.52 7.06
C ILE A 8 -0.48 -2.04 7.13
N PRO A 9 -1.77 -1.69 7.17
CA PRO A 9 -2.18 -0.28 7.20
C PRO A 9 -1.52 0.51 8.32
N LYS A 10 -1.15 1.76 8.02
CA LYS A 10 -0.57 2.72 8.97
C LYS A 10 0.77 2.28 9.56
N THR A 11 1.57 1.56 8.77
CA THR A 11 2.93 1.16 9.12
C THR A 11 3.98 1.68 8.13
N ALA A 12 3.74 2.84 7.53
CA ALA A 12 4.61 3.52 6.54
C ALA A 12 4.75 2.78 5.20
N GLY A 13 3.87 1.82 4.88
CA GLY A 13 3.94 1.08 3.63
C GLY A 13 3.70 1.94 2.39
N SER A 14 2.86 2.98 2.49
CA SER A 14 2.61 3.89 1.36
C SER A 14 3.87 4.63 0.94
N SER A 15 4.69 5.05 1.88
CA SER A 15 5.97 5.71 1.60
C SER A 15 6.95 4.75 0.93
N LEU A 16 7.00 3.50 1.36
CA LEU A 16 7.84 2.49 0.73
C LEU A 16 7.40 2.21 -0.71
N GLN A 17 6.11 2.03 -0.93
CA GLN A 17 5.55 1.80 -2.27
C GLN A 17 5.91 2.94 -3.22
N LEU A 18 5.74 4.16 -2.78
CA LEU A 18 6.07 5.34 -3.59
C LEU A 18 7.56 5.42 -3.88
N ARG A 19 8.40 5.10 -2.93
CA ARG A 19 9.86 5.09 -3.12
C ARG A 19 10.30 4.02 -4.11
N LEU A 20 9.73 2.83 -4.04
CA LEU A 20 10.03 1.75 -4.98
C LEU A 20 9.60 2.13 -6.40
N ALA A 21 8.40 2.67 -6.54
CA ALA A 21 7.90 3.14 -7.83
C ALA A 21 8.78 4.26 -8.40
N HIS A 22 9.22 5.19 -7.57
CA HIS A 22 10.12 6.27 -7.99
C HIS A 22 11.48 5.74 -8.45
N ARG A 23 12.06 4.78 -7.74
CA ARG A 23 13.35 4.17 -8.13
C ARG A 23 13.24 3.46 -9.48
N GLU A 24 12.14 2.80 -9.75
CA GLU A 24 11.89 2.22 -11.06
C GLU A 24 11.76 3.32 -12.12
N TYR A 25 10.99 4.37 -11.82
CA TYR A 25 10.78 5.49 -12.74
C TYR A 25 12.07 6.18 -13.17
N ILE A 26 13.01 6.37 -12.24
CA ILE A 26 14.31 7.00 -12.55
C ILE A 26 15.38 6.02 -13.03
N GLY A 27 15.04 4.77 -13.25
CA GLY A 27 15.94 3.77 -13.82
C GLY A 27 16.88 3.09 -12.82
N GLN A 28 16.69 3.28 -11.52
CA GLN A 28 17.47 2.57 -10.48
C GLN A 28 17.00 1.14 -10.25
N LEU A 29 15.82 0.81 -10.72
CA LEU A 29 15.30 -0.56 -10.82
C LEU A 29 14.91 -0.82 -12.26
N PRO A 30 14.98 -2.07 -12.74
CA PRO A 30 14.55 -2.40 -14.09
C PRO A 30 13.07 -2.07 -14.31
N LYS A 31 12.74 -1.67 -15.51
CA LYS A 31 11.36 -1.38 -15.90
C LYS A 31 10.47 -2.61 -15.67
N GLY A 32 9.33 -2.40 -15.02
CA GLY A 32 8.40 -3.48 -14.68
C GLY A 32 8.72 -4.22 -13.39
N SER A 33 9.72 -3.74 -12.61
CA SER A 33 10.11 -4.40 -11.36
C SER A 33 9.05 -4.38 -10.30
N THR A 34 8.27 -3.30 -10.22
CA THR A 34 7.37 -3.03 -9.09
C THR A 34 5.92 -3.24 -9.46
N LEU A 35 5.24 -4.09 -8.71
CA LEU A 35 3.80 -4.28 -8.77
C LEU A 35 3.19 -3.89 -7.43
N VAL A 36 2.26 -2.94 -7.45
CA VAL A 36 1.53 -2.54 -6.24
C VAL A 36 0.14 -3.15 -6.28
N VAL A 37 -0.24 -3.80 -5.19
CA VAL A 37 -1.56 -4.42 -5.01
C VAL A 37 -2.35 -3.61 -4.02
N TYR A 38 -3.58 -3.25 -4.38
CA TYR A 38 -4.42 -2.41 -3.55
C TYR A 38 -5.89 -2.76 -3.70
N PRO A 39 -6.68 -2.72 -2.61
CA PRO A 39 -8.12 -2.87 -2.73
C PRO A 39 -8.72 -1.58 -3.29
N LEU A 40 -9.52 -1.72 -4.33
CA LEU A 40 -10.23 -0.60 -4.92
C LEU A 40 -11.61 -1.08 -5.34
N TYR A 41 -12.66 -0.41 -4.86
CA TYR A 41 -14.06 -0.79 -5.14
C TYR A 41 -14.40 -2.23 -4.78
N GLY A 42 -13.84 -2.72 -3.66
CA GLY A 42 -14.10 -4.07 -3.17
C GLY A 42 -13.31 -5.17 -3.84
N ASP A 43 -12.54 -4.87 -4.87
CA ASP A 43 -11.72 -5.83 -5.60
C ASP A 43 -10.23 -5.56 -5.42
N ARG A 44 -9.43 -6.58 -5.69
CA ARG A 44 -7.99 -6.44 -5.76
C ARG A 44 -7.61 -5.80 -7.09
N ARG A 45 -6.80 -4.74 -7.05
CA ARG A 45 -6.30 -4.03 -8.22
C ARG A 45 -4.78 -3.99 -8.21
N TYR A 46 -4.20 -3.88 -9.38
CA TYR A 46 -2.76 -3.94 -9.58
C TYR A 46 -2.30 -2.70 -10.32
N TYR A 47 -1.21 -2.11 -9.86
CA TYR A 47 -0.64 -0.92 -10.47
C TYR A 47 0.84 -1.14 -10.80
N ARG A 48 1.24 -0.75 -12.00
CA ARG A 48 2.63 -0.75 -12.46
C ARG A 48 3.02 0.64 -12.91
N VAL A 49 4.09 1.16 -12.34
CA VAL A 49 4.60 2.48 -12.75
C VAL A 49 5.04 2.47 -14.22
N SER A 50 5.55 1.35 -14.71
CA SER A 50 5.97 1.21 -16.10
C SER A 50 4.83 1.36 -17.12
N GLU A 51 3.59 1.21 -16.69
CA GLU A 51 2.40 1.32 -17.53
C GLU A 51 1.63 2.62 -17.27
N ASP A 52 2.18 3.52 -16.47
CA ASP A 52 1.58 4.81 -16.15
C ASP A 52 2.47 5.94 -16.65
N PRO A 53 2.23 6.48 -17.86
CA PRO A 53 3.03 7.57 -18.39
C PRO A 53 2.87 8.87 -17.64
N ALA A 54 1.84 8.99 -16.80
CA ALA A 54 1.57 10.18 -15.99
C ALA A 54 2.09 10.04 -14.56
N PHE A 55 2.93 9.06 -14.28
CA PHE A 55 3.48 8.87 -12.93
C PHE A 55 4.18 10.12 -12.43
N ASN A 56 3.84 10.51 -11.20
CA ASN A 56 4.45 11.65 -10.52
C ASN A 56 4.99 11.17 -9.16
N PRO A 57 6.31 11.29 -8.90
CA PRO A 57 6.91 10.82 -7.65
C PRO A 57 6.40 11.54 -6.39
N LYS A 58 5.70 12.65 -6.54
CA LYS A 58 5.07 13.37 -5.42
C LYS A 58 3.61 12.99 -5.22
N GLU A 59 3.04 12.21 -6.11
CA GLU A 59 1.65 11.81 -6.05
C GLU A 59 1.49 10.55 -5.19
N PRO A 60 0.50 10.51 -4.27
CA PRO A 60 0.21 9.29 -3.54
C PRO A 60 -0.15 8.14 -4.49
N ILE A 61 0.29 6.93 -4.17
CA ILE A 61 0.02 5.75 -5.00
C ILE A 61 -1.48 5.55 -5.20
N LYS A 62 -2.30 5.84 -4.21
CA LYS A 62 -3.76 5.75 -4.34
C LYS A 62 -4.30 6.60 -5.50
N GLN A 63 -3.75 7.79 -5.71
CA GLN A 63 -4.16 8.65 -6.83
C GLN A 63 -3.76 8.05 -8.17
N ALA A 64 -2.61 7.42 -8.24
CA ALA A 64 -2.19 6.70 -9.43
C ALA A 64 -3.16 5.56 -9.77
N PHE A 65 -3.60 4.80 -8.77
CA PHE A 65 -4.62 3.78 -8.93
C PHE A 65 -5.95 4.33 -9.48
N LEU A 66 -6.35 5.52 -9.04
CA LEU A 66 -7.60 6.12 -9.53
C LEU A 66 -7.52 6.49 -11.00
N ARG A 67 -6.31 6.71 -11.50
CA ARG A 67 -6.09 7.07 -12.89
C ARG A 67 -5.94 5.84 -13.79
N THR A 68 -5.18 4.85 -13.33
CA THR A 68 -4.92 3.64 -14.11
C THR A 68 -4.62 2.46 -13.20
N TYR A 69 -5.15 1.29 -13.53
CA TYR A 69 -4.89 0.05 -12.81
C TYR A 69 -5.23 -1.15 -13.68
N GLU A 70 -4.64 -2.30 -13.34
CA GLU A 70 -4.99 -3.57 -13.93
C GLU A 70 -5.95 -4.35 -13.02
N LYS A 71 -6.91 -5.06 -13.61
CA LYS A 71 -7.83 -5.89 -12.85
C LYS A 71 -7.25 -7.25 -12.49
N GLN A 72 -6.24 -7.68 -13.22
CA GLN A 72 -5.57 -8.95 -13.00
C GLN A 72 -4.06 -8.72 -13.04
N SER A 73 -3.34 -9.50 -12.26
CA SER A 73 -1.90 -9.48 -12.34
C SER A 73 -1.46 -10.17 -13.63
N THR A 74 -0.85 -9.40 -14.53
CA THR A 74 -0.39 -9.91 -15.82
C THR A 74 1.12 -9.82 -15.89
N GLY A 75 1.80 -10.87 -15.56
CA GLY A 75 3.22 -10.92 -15.73
C GLY A 75 4.03 -10.76 -14.46
N ASP A 76 5.33 -10.87 -14.63
CA ASP A 76 6.28 -10.97 -13.54
C ASP A 76 6.64 -9.60 -12.98
N ALA A 77 6.86 -9.56 -11.68
CA ALA A 77 7.44 -8.43 -11.00
C ALA A 77 8.46 -8.94 -9.98
N SER A 78 9.59 -8.24 -9.87
CA SER A 78 10.60 -8.59 -8.88
C SER A 78 10.15 -8.21 -7.48
N ILE A 79 9.33 -7.18 -7.36
CA ILE A 79 8.86 -6.62 -6.10
C ILE A 79 7.33 -6.51 -6.16
N VAL A 80 6.66 -7.23 -5.28
CA VAL A 80 5.21 -7.11 -5.08
C VAL A 80 4.98 -6.47 -3.73
N CYS A 81 4.25 -5.36 -3.68
CA CYS A 81 3.97 -4.67 -2.43
C CYS A 81 2.51 -4.20 -2.39
N GLY A 82 1.99 -4.09 -1.19
CA GLY A 82 0.64 -3.57 -1.01
C GLY A 82 -0.19 -4.33 0.00
N HIS A 83 -1.48 -4.02 -0.03
CA HIS A 83 -2.48 -4.72 0.76
C HIS A 83 -2.89 -6.01 0.04
N TYR A 84 -3.34 -7.03 0.81
CA TYR A 84 -3.82 -8.30 0.27
C TYR A 84 -2.78 -9.11 -0.51
N THR A 85 -1.52 -8.87 -0.26
CA THR A 85 -0.49 -9.83 -0.62
C THR A 85 -0.62 -11.04 0.31
N ASN A 86 -0.45 -12.24 -0.21
CA ASN A 86 -0.62 -13.44 0.61
C ASN A 86 0.73 -14.11 0.93
N SER A 87 0.73 -14.94 1.95
CA SER A 87 1.94 -15.64 2.39
C SER A 87 2.39 -16.76 1.44
N GLU A 88 1.54 -17.16 0.51
CA GLU A 88 1.85 -18.19 -0.48
C GLU A 88 2.55 -17.62 -1.71
N GLN A 89 2.64 -16.31 -1.81
CA GLN A 89 3.38 -15.65 -2.88
C GLN A 89 4.84 -16.13 -2.86
N PRO A 90 5.40 -16.55 -4.01
CA PRO A 90 6.79 -17.00 -4.04
C PRO A 90 7.78 -15.90 -3.69
N GLY A 91 8.90 -16.26 -3.09
CA GLY A 91 9.98 -15.32 -2.82
C GLY A 91 10.18 -15.01 -1.35
N LYS A 92 10.87 -13.93 -1.09
CA LYS A 92 11.14 -13.46 0.27
C LYS A 92 10.07 -12.47 0.70
N HIS A 93 9.60 -12.62 1.94
CA HIS A 93 8.52 -11.83 2.48
C HIS A 93 9.03 -10.87 3.54
N TYR A 94 8.55 -9.63 3.48
CA TYR A 94 8.90 -8.55 4.40
C TYR A 94 7.64 -7.81 4.83
N THR A 95 7.69 -7.25 6.04
CA THR A 95 6.65 -6.34 6.51
C THR A 95 7.24 -5.35 7.51
N TRP A 96 6.53 -4.27 7.73
CA TRP A 96 6.80 -3.30 8.79
C TRP A 96 5.78 -3.47 9.89
N LEU A 97 6.27 -3.47 11.12
CA LEU A 97 5.41 -3.46 12.30
C LEU A 97 5.53 -2.10 12.98
N ARG A 98 4.46 -1.70 13.62
CA ARG A 98 4.39 -0.47 14.38
C ARG A 98 3.76 -0.75 15.73
N HIS A 99 4.17 -0.01 16.77
CA HIS A 99 3.55 -0.12 18.08
C HIS A 99 2.03 0.07 17.95
N PRO A 100 1.20 -0.81 18.53
CA PRO A 100 -0.25 -0.78 18.29
C PRO A 100 -0.90 0.56 18.60
N LEU A 101 -0.51 1.20 19.71
CA LEU A 101 -1.05 2.51 20.07
C LEU A 101 -0.68 3.57 19.03
N HIS A 102 0.55 3.61 18.58
CA HIS A 102 0.98 4.55 17.55
C HIS A 102 0.25 4.30 16.22
N ARG A 103 -0.01 3.06 15.92
CA ARG A 103 -0.80 2.69 14.73
C ARG A 103 -2.23 3.19 14.86
N ASP A 104 -2.85 3.04 16.03
CA ASP A 104 -4.20 3.50 16.28
C ASP A 104 -4.30 5.03 16.21
N ILE A 105 -3.33 5.74 16.76
CA ILE A 105 -3.27 7.20 16.67
C ILE A 105 -3.17 7.63 15.19
N SER A 106 -2.33 6.98 14.43
CA SER A 106 -2.16 7.26 13.00
C SER A 106 -3.44 6.98 12.23
N HIS A 107 -4.14 5.91 12.56
CA HIS A 107 -5.40 5.56 11.91
C HIS A 107 -6.50 6.60 12.23
N PHE A 108 -6.61 7.00 13.48
CA PHE A 108 -7.55 8.03 13.88
C PHE A 108 -7.29 9.36 13.16
N ASN A 109 -6.03 9.78 13.08
CA ASN A 109 -5.67 11.01 12.38
C ASN A 109 -5.99 10.93 10.87
N TYR A 110 -5.76 9.78 10.27
CA TYR A 110 -6.08 9.55 8.86
C TYR A 110 -7.59 9.67 8.64
N ASP A 111 -8.39 8.98 9.42
CA ASP A 111 -9.85 9.00 9.29
C ASP A 111 -10.41 10.41 9.53
N SER A 112 -9.90 11.13 10.51
CA SER A 112 -10.32 12.50 10.81
C SER A 112 -9.97 13.49 9.70
N ASN A 113 -8.79 13.33 9.08
CA ASN A 113 -8.30 14.28 8.07
C ASN A 113 -8.84 14.02 6.67
N TYR A 114 -9.25 12.77 6.37
CA TYR A 114 -9.69 12.41 5.03
C TYR A 114 -11.19 12.17 4.92
N GLY A 115 -11.98 12.62 5.92
CA GLY A 115 -13.43 12.53 5.87
C GLY A 115 -14.00 11.15 6.01
N HIS A 116 -13.23 10.20 6.45
CA HIS A 116 -13.75 8.90 6.82
C HIS A 116 -14.57 9.11 8.09
N GLU A 117 -15.82 8.87 7.96
CA GLU A 117 -16.67 9.00 9.07
C GLU A 117 -16.32 8.04 10.10
N LEU A 118 -16.36 8.33 11.28
CA LEU A 118 -16.39 7.40 12.30
C LEU A 118 -16.34 8.02 13.63
N ASP A 119 -15.23 7.84 14.30
CA ASP A 119 -15.05 8.16 15.70
C ASP A 119 -14.80 9.63 15.85
N LYS A 120 -15.54 10.26 16.72
CA LYS A 120 -15.41 11.69 16.96
C LYS A 120 -14.28 12.02 17.91
N ASP A 121 -13.83 11.05 18.69
CA ASP A 121 -12.71 11.19 19.60
C ASP A 121 -11.85 9.93 19.60
N PHE A 122 -10.63 10.06 20.10
CA PHE A 122 -9.67 8.97 20.08
C PHE A 122 -10.06 7.81 21.00
N ALA A 123 -10.70 8.09 22.11
CA ALA A 123 -11.10 7.03 23.04
C ALA A 123 -12.15 6.11 22.41
N THR A 124 -13.13 6.68 21.71
CA THR A 124 -14.11 5.90 20.97
C THR A 124 -13.46 5.11 19.84
N HIS A 125 -12.58 5.73 19.07
CA HIS A 125 -11.82 5.06 18.03
C HIS A 125 -11.06 3.85 18.58
N LEU A 126 -10.34 4.03 19.66
CA LEU A 126 -9.56 2.97 20.29
C LEU A 126 -10.42 1.80 20.73
N SER A 127 -11.60 2.06 21.31
CA SER A 127 -12.51 1.01 21.73
C SER A 127 -13.06 0.18 20.58
N LEU A 128 -13.25 0.80 19.41
CA LEU A 128 -13.73 0.11 18.22
C LEU A 128 -12.65 -0.68 17.51
N MET A 129 -11.41 -0.24 17.58
CA MET A 129 -10.31 -0.78 16.79
C MET A 129 -9.40 -1.73 17.54
N SER A 130 -9.38 -1.69 18.87
CA SER A 130 -8.38 -2.38 19.70
C SER A 130 -8.33 -3.89 19.52
N GLY A 131 -9.40 -4.54 19.10
CA GLY A 131 -9.41 -5.98 18.86
C GLY A 131 -8.97 -6.41 17.47
N ASN A 132 -8.66 -5.49 16.57
CA ASN A 132 -8.48 -5.77 15.15
C ASN A 132 -7.03 -5.85 14.69
N PHE A 133 -6.07 -5.73 15.59
CA PHE A 133 -4.66 -5.60 15.23
C PHE A 133 -3.77 -6.72 15.74
N ILE A 134 -4.35 -7.77 16.17
CA ILE A 134 -3.62 -8.92 16.68
C ILE A 134 -3.58 -10.00 15.62
#